data_94cbe00266d56f7d42bd4c7bb98e14a6
#
_entry.id   94cbe00266d56f7d42bd4c7bb98e14a6
#
_cell.length_a   1.000
_cell.length_b   1.000
_cell.length_c   1.000
_cell.angle_alpha   90.00
_cell.angle_beta   90.00
_cell.angle_gamma   90.00
#
_symmetry.space_group_name_H-M   'P 1'
#
loop_
_entity.id
_entity.type
_entity.pdbx_description
1 polymer ?
#
loop_
_entity_poly.entity_id
_entity_poly.type
_entity_poly.pdbx_seq_one_letter_code
_entity_poly.pdbx_strand_id
1 'polypeptide(L)'
;TGWTDGFGSAARETAASRKTHSDMTAVEGLLSMAVLKDKCLPQTTHQRIEHIHESLLFYDEHTFGASESVSDPLCENSQVQWGEKSAYAWEAVKRTQMLYETSVGLLQGDLRRGKNPTLTIFNTLNWKRSEMLTVYIDFEVIPRNQFFEITDFQGHSLKVQPIRYRREGCYLSLIHI
;
A
#
# COMPACT_ATOMS: atom_id res chain seq x y z
N THR A 1 -6.46 -25.20 -18.89
CA THR A 1 -5.72 -25.18 -17.61
C THR A 1 -4.31 -24.62 -17.72
N GLY A 2 -3.71 -24.49 -18.93
CA GLY A 2 -2.38 -23.90 -19.15
C GLY A 2 -2.24 -22.42 -18.73
N TRP A 3 -3.34 -21.70 -18.65
CA TRP A 3 -3.38 -20.27 -18.33
C TRP A 3 -3.05 -19.95 -16.86
N THR A 4 -3.06 -20.92 -15.96
CA THR A 4 -2.77 -20.72 -14.54
C THR A 4 -1.30 -20.96 -14.19
N ASP A 5 -0.53 -21.57 -15.09
CA ASP A 5 0.84 -22.02 -14.81
C ASP A 5 1.79 -20.82 -14.59
N GLY A 6 1.62 -19.75 -15.38
CA GLY A 6 2.41 -18.54 -15.27
C GLY A 6 2.22 -17.80 -13.93
N PHE A 7 0.99 -17.64 -13.49
CA PHE A 7 0.69 -16.97 -12.21
C PHE A 7 1.22 -17.76 -11.01
N GLY A 8 1.22 -19.09 -11.07
CA GLY A 8 1.84 -19.93 -10.05
C GLY A 8 3.34 -19.67 -9.91
N SER A 9 4.04 -19.46 -11.01
CA SER A 9 5.47 -19.16 -11.04
C SER A 9 5.78 -17.73 -10.59
N ALA A 10 4.84 -16.80 -10.71
CA ALA A 10 4.96 -15.39 -10.33
C ALA A 10 4.12 -15.04 -9.10
N ALA A 11 4.09 -15.90 -8.11
CA ALA A 11 3.25 -15.73 -6.91
C ALA A 11 3.52 -14.41 -6.16
N ARG A 12 4.77 -13.94 -6.16
CA ARG A 12 5.17 -12.68 -5.54
C ARG A 12 4.60 -11.47 -6.28
N GLU A 13 4.73 -11.44 -7.59
CA GLU A 13 4.21 -10.39 -8.46
C GLU A 13 2.68 -10.36 -8.43
N THR A 14 2.05 -11.52 -8.45
CA THR A 14 0.59 -11.65 -8.31
C THR A 14 0.09 -11.13 -6.97
N ALA A 15 0.78 -11.43 -5.88
CA ALA A 15 0.44 -10.87 -4.57
C ALA A 15 0.63 -9.34 -4.53
N ALA A 16 1.70 -8.83 -5.17
CA ALA A 16 1.96 -7.41 -5.30
C ALA A 16 0.88 -6.70 -6.11
N SER A 17 0.46 -7.25 -7.27
CA SER A 17 -0.62 -6.70 -8.08
C SER A 17 -1.93 -6.64 -7.29
N ARG A 18 -2.34 -7.72 -6.64
CA ARG A 18 -3.57 -7.75 -5.82
C ARG A 18 -3.56 -6.72 -4.70
N LYS A 19 -2.42 -6.60 -4.01
CA LYS A 19 -2.26 -5.58 -2.98
C LYS A 19 -2.40 -4.18 -3.58
N THR A 20 -1.80 -3.94 -4.74
CA THR A 20 -1.82 -2.65 -5.41
C THR A 20 -3.23 -2.22 -5.83
N HIS A 21 -4.08 -3.14 -6.27
CA HIS A 21 -5.51 -2.85 -6.51
C HIS A 21 -6.21 -2.32 -5.25
N SER A 22 -5.97 -2.96 -4.11
CA SER A 22 -6.53 -2.50 -2.83
C SER A 22 -5.94 -1.15 -2.40
N ASP A 23 -4.63 -0.96 -2.58
CA ASP A 23 -3.94 0.29 -2.25
C ASP A 23 -4.47 1.43 -3.13
N MET A 24 -4.74 1.19 -4.42
CA MET A 24 -5.31 2.20 -5.32
C MET A 24 -6.70 2.65 -4.88
N THR A 25 -7.55 1.72 -4.43
CA THR A 25 -8.86 2.09 -3.85
C THR A 25 -8.70 3.04 -2.65
N ALA A 26 -7.71 2.78 -1.79
CA ALA A 26 -7.41 3.66 -0.66
C ALA A 26 -6.85 5.02 -1.11
N VAL A 27 -5.97 5.04 -2.10
CA VAL A 27 -5.38 6.27 -2.66
C VAL A 27 -6.45 7.17 -3.29
N GLU A 28 -7.33 6.60 -4.11
CA GLU A 28 -8.43 7.34 -4.72
C GLU A 28 -9.41 7.88 -3.67
N GLY A 29 -9.65 7.11 -2.60
CA GLY A 29 -10.39 7.56 -1.43
C GLY A 29 -9.75 8.77 -0.73
N LEU A 30 -8.43 8.73 -0.51
CA LEU A 30 -7.68 9.86 0.08
C LEU A 30 -7.69 11.10 -0.84
N LEU A 31 -7.52 10.92 -2.15
CA LEU A 31 -7.62 12.02 -3.12
C LEU A 31 -9.03 12.63 -3.11
N SER A 32 -10.07 11.81 -3.04
CA SER A 32 -11.45 12.26 -2.92
C SER A 32 -11.68 13.06 -1.64
N MET A 33 -11.13 12.59 -0.51
CA MET A 33 -11.16 13.34 0.76
C MET A 33 -10.44 14.69 0.65
N ALA A 34 -9.32 14.75 -0.08
CA ALA A 34 -8.60 15.99 -0.32
C ALA A 34 -9.46 16.99 -1.11
N VAL A 35 -10.11 16.52 -2.18
CA VAL A 35 -11.03 17.38 -2.98
C VAL A 35 -12.20 17.88 -2.13
N LEU A 36 -12.80 17.03 -1.29
CA LEU A 36 -13.87 17.43 -0.37
C LEU A 36 -13.43 18.47 0.68
N LYS A 37 -12.11 18.63 0.86
CA LYS A 37 -11.49 19.66 1.70
C LYS A 37 -10.91 20.83 0.90
N ASP A 38 -11.41 21.05 -0.30
CA ASP A 38 -11.01 22.11 -1.21
C ASP A 38 -9.50 22.13 -1.56
N LYS A 39 -8.84 20.95 -1.50
CA LYS A 39 -7.44 20.84 -1.95
C LYS A 39 -7.37 20.72 -3.46
N CYS A 40 -6.46 21.48 -4.06
CA CYS A 40 -6.16 21.33 -5.48
C CYS A 40 -5.28 20.10 -5.70
N LEU A 41 -5.77 19.15 -6.52
CA LEU A 41 -4.94 18.03 -6.97
C LEU A 41 -3.87 18.50 -7.96
N PRO A 42 -2.65 17.91 -7.94
CA PRO A 42 -1.67 18.13 -9.00
C PRO A 42 -2.25 17.83 -10.38
N GLN A 43 -1.92 18.63 -11.38
CA GLN A 43 -2.47 18.46 -12.75
C GLN A 43 -2.22 17.08 -13.35
N THR A 44 -1.13 16.42 -12.95
CA THR A 44 -0.77 15.09 -13.43
C THR A 44 -1.48 13.94 -12.69
N THR A 45 -2.33 14.23 -11.69
CA THR A 45 -2.93 13.19 -10.84
C THR A 45 -3.73 12.18 -11.65
N HIS A 46 -4.57 12.64 -12.58
CA HIS A 46 -5.39 11.76 -13.41
C HIS A 46 -4.54 10.85 -14.29
N GLN A 47 -3.56 11.43 -14.98
CA GLN A 47 -2.62 10.65 -15.78
C GLN A 47 -1.83 9.61 -14.97
N ARG A 48 -1.46 9.95 -13.73
CA ARG A 48 -0.78 9.00 -12.83
C ARG A 48 -1.68 7.83 -12.46
N ILE A 49 -2.97 8.08 -12.19
CA ILE A 49 -3.98 7.04 -11.93
C ILE A 49 -4.12 6.13 -13.15
N GLU A 50 -4.28 6.71 -14.34
CA GLU A 50 -4.39 5.96 -15.60
C GLU A 50 -3.18 5.03 -15.82
N HIS A 51 -1.96 5.54 -15.67
CA HIS A 51 -0.74 4.73 -15.84
C HIS A 51 -0.64 3.58 -14.82
N ILE A 52 -1.13 3.77 -13.59
CA ILE A 52 -1.15 2.69 -12.60
C ILE A 52 -2.14 1.61 -13.03
N HIS A 53 -3.35 1.99 -13.39
CA HIS A 53 -4.37 1.05 -13.86
C HIS A 53 -3.96 0.34 -15.15
N GLU A 54 -3.34 1.05 -16.10
CA GLU A 54 -2.77 0.46 -17.30
C GLU A 54 -1.74 -0.64 -16.96
N SER A 55 -0.80 -0.34 -16.05
CA SER A 55 0.19 -1.32 -15.59
C SER A 55 -0.47 -2.53 -14.93
N LEU A 56 -1.50 -2.33 -14.11
CA LEU A 56 -2.26 -3.42 -13.50
C LEU A 56 -2.99 -4.25 -14.53
N LEU A 57 -3.64 -3.62 -15.52
CA LEU A 57 -4.33 -4.33 -16.61
C LEU A 57 -3.39 -5.17 -17.45
N PHE A 58 -2.21 -4.65 -17.79
CA PHE A 58 -1.19 -5.42 -18.51
C PHE A 58 -0.63 -6.59 -17.70
N TYR A 59 -0.50 -6.44 -16.38
CA TYR A 59 -0.12 -7.56 -15.53
C TYR A 59 -1.24 -8.59 -15.42
N ASP A 60 -2.49 -8.17 -15.23
CA ASP A 60 -3.65 -9.04 -14.99
C ASP A 60 -4.17 -9.70 -16.27
N GLU A 61 -3.71 -9.24 -17.44
CA GLU A 61 -3.98 -9.91 -18.70
C GLU A 61 -3.54 -11.38 -18.60
N HIS A 62 -4.37 -12.29 -19.10
CA HIS A 62 -4.28 -13.74 -18.85
C HIS A 62 -3.05 -14.43 -19.43
N THR A 63 -2.37 -13.82 -20.40
CA THR A 63 -1.16 -14.38 -21.02
C THR A 63 0.04 -14.15 -20.13
N PHE A 64 0.61 -15.20 -19.59
CA PHE A 64 1.79 -15.11 -18.73
C PHE A 64 2.89 -16.04 -19.23
N GLY A 65 4.02 -15.44 -19.61
CA GLY A 65 5.17 -16.16 -20.16
C GLY A 65 5.00 -16.57 -21.64
N ALA A 66 6.02 -17.23 -22.15
CA ALA A 66 6.07 -17.76 -23.50
C ALA A 66 5.51 -19.19 -23.59
N SER A 67 5.27 -19.67 -24.80
CA SER A 67 4.85 -21.06 -25.05
C SER A 67 5.85 -22.08 -24.52
N GLU A 68 7.13 -21.72 -24.50
CA GLU A 68 8.23 -22.54 -23.98
C GLU A 68 8.36 -22.50 -22.45
N SER A 69 7.62 -21.68 -21.75
CA SER A 69 7.78 -21.49 -20.28
C SER A 69 7.65 -22.79 -19.49
N VAL A 70 6.90 -23.77 -20.00
CA VAL A 70 6.72 -25.08 -19.36
C VAL A 70 7.84 -26.04 -19.73
N SER A 71 8.23 -26.08 -21.01
CA SER A 71 9.21 -27.04 -21.53
C SER A 71 10.66 -26.58 -21.35
N ASP A 72 10.92 -25.27 -21.47
CA ASP A 72 12.22 -24.65 -21.31
C ASP A 72 12.10 -23.27 -20.61
N PRO A 73 11.87 -23.25 -19.28
CA PRO A 73 11.68 -22.02 -18.53
C PRO A 73 12.93 -21.14 -18.45
N LEU A 74 14.09 -21.66 -18.79
CA LEU A 74 15.37 -20.94 -18.74
C LEU A 74 15.79 -20.40 -20.10
N CYS A 75 15.08 -20.67 -21.18
CA CYS A 75 15.39 -20.06 -22.47
C CYS A 75 15.21 -18.54 -22.43
N GLU A 76 15.96 -17.84 -23.27
CA GLU A 76 15.98 -16.38 -23.32
C GLU A 76 14.58 -15.79 -23.51
N ASN A 77 13.79 -16.34 -24.43
CA ASN A 77 12.42 -15.88 -24.70
C ASN A 77 11.51 -15.94 -23.45
N SER A 78 11.55 -17.06 -22.71
CA SER A 78 10.79 -17.22 -21.47
C SER A 78 11.22 -16.21 -20.39
N GLN A 79 12.53 -16.00 -20.24
CA GLN A 79 13.09 -15.07 -19.27
C GLN A 79 12.71 -13.61 -19.59
N VAL A 80 12.80 -13.21 -20.85
CA VAL A 80 12.44 -11.85 -21.30
C VAL A 80 10.97 -11.57 -21.06
N GLN A 81 10.07 -12.47 -21.46
CA GLN A 81 8.62 -12.29 -21.28
C GLN A 81 8.22 -12.26 -19.81
N TRP A 82 8.84 -13.08 -18.97
CA TRP A 82 8.63 -13.02 -17.52
C TRP A 82 9.12 -11.71 -16.92
N GLY A 83 10.29 -11.24 -17.34
CA GLY A 83 10.84 -9.96 -16.91
C GLY A 83 9.91 -8.81 -17.25
N GLU A 84 9.41 -8.77 -18.50
CA GLU A 84 8.47 -7.75 -18.97
C GLU A 84 7.15 -7.80 -18.18
N LYS A 85 6.55 -8.98 -18.06
CA LYS A 85 5.29 -9.16 -17.32
C LYS A 85 5.42 -8.76 -15.85
N SER A 86 6.51 -9.16 -15.19
CA SER A 86 6.79 -8.79 -13.80
C SER A 86 7.01 -7.28 -13.64
N ALA A 87 7.60 -6.62 -14.63
CA ALA A 87 7.85 -5.19 -14.59
C ALA A 87 6.55 -4.37 -14.44
N TYR A 88 5.46 -4.79 -15.07
CA TYR A 88 4.16 -4.13 -14.92
C TYR A 88 3.67 -4.13 -13.46
N ALA A 89 3.78 -5.27 -12.76
CA ALA A 89 3.38 -5.35 -11.35
C ALA A 89 4.23 -4.40 -10.47
N TRP A 90 5.55 -4.40 -10.64
CA TRP A 90 6.45 -3.56 -9.84
C TRP A 90 6.34 -2.08 -10.19
N GLU A 91 6.07 -1.74 -11.44
CA GLU A 91 5.81 -0.36 -11.84
C GLU A 91 4.51 0.15 -11.21
N ALA A 92 3.45 -0.66 -11.21
CA ALA A 92 2.21 -0.32 -10.53
C ALA A 92 2.43 -0.09 -9.03
N VAL A 93 3.16 -0.98 -8.33
CA VAL A 93 3.52 -0.83 -6.91
C VAL A 93 4.22 0.50 -6.66
N LYS A 94 5.29 0.77 -7.42
CA LYS A 94 6.10 1.99 -7.26
C LYS A 94 5.26 3.26 -7.45
N ARG A 95 4.48 3.33 -8.53
CA ARG A 95 3.66 4.50 -8.85
C ARG A 95 2.54 4.72 -7.84
N THR A 96 1.93 3.63 -7.37
CA THR A 96 0.89 3.69 -6.33
C THR A 96 1.47 4.24 -5.03
N GLN A 97 2.66 3.78 -4.62
CA GLN A 97 3.32 4.31 -3.42
C GLN A 97 3.58 5.83 -3.55
N MET A 98 4.10 6.28 -4.69
CA MET A 98 4.33 7.71 -4.93
C MET A 98 3.04 8.54 -4.92
N LEU A 99 1.95 7.98 -5.44
CA LEU A 99 0.65 8.66 -5.45
C LEU A 99 0.02 8.66 -4.05
N TYR A 100 0.21 7.58 -3.28
CA TYR A 100 -0.19 7.49 -1.88
C TYR A 100 0.48 8.60 -1.05
N GLU A 101 1.79 8.75 -1.15
CA GLU A 101 2.53 9.83 -0.47
C GLU A 101 2.01 11.22 -0.85
N THR A 102 1.70 11.43 -2.13
CA THR A 102 1.09 12.68 -2.61
C THR A 102 -0.29 12.89 -1.95
N SER A 103 -1.14 11.87 -1.90
CA SER A 103 -2.50 11.97 -1.36
C SER A 103 -2.51 12.25 0.14
N VAL A 104 -1.64 11.59 0.90
CA VAL A 104 -1.45 11.88 2.34
C VAL A 104 -0.88 13.29 2.54
N GLY A 105 0.08 13.69 1.70
CA GLY A 105 0.66 15.05 1.74
C GLY A 105 -0.37 16.16 1.59
N LEU A 106 -1.35 15.99 0.70
CA LEU A 106 -2.46 16.93 0.52
C LEU A 106 -3.31 17.11 1.78
N LEU A 107 -3.46 16.05 2.57
CA LEU A 107 -4.27 16.05 3.80
C LEU A 107 -3.46 16.45 5.04
N GLN A 108 -2.14 16.54 4.95
CA GLN A 108 -1.27 16.78 6.09
C GLN A 108 -1.60 18.08 6.85
N GLY A 109 -2.03 19.12 6.13
CA GLY A 109 -2.41 20.41 6.74
C GLY A 109 -3.66 20.34 7.63
N ASP A 110 -4.50 19.32 7.44
CA ASP A 110 -5.75 19.13 8.19
C ASP A 110 -5.57 18.19 9.40
N LEU A 111 -4.37 17.62 9.57
CA LEU A 111 -4.10 16.73 10.68
C LEU A 111 -3.93 17.51 11.98
N ARG A 112 -4.54 17.01 13.06
CA ARG A 112 -4.35 17.60 14.40
C ARG A 112 -2.90 17.43 14.84
N ARG A 113 -2.29 18.54 15.20
CA ARG A 113 -0.96 18.56 15.82
C ARG A 113 -1.14 18.82 17.32
N GLY A 114 -0.68 17.88 18.14
CA GLY A 114 -0.66 17.98 19.59
C GLY A 114 0.77 18.11 20.12
N LYS A 115 0.89 18.23 21.44
CA LYS A 115 2.19 18.16 22.13
C LYS A 115 2.76 16.73 22.11
N ASN A 116 1.89 15.74 22.07
CA ASN A 116 2.24 14.32 22.04
C ASN A 116 2.19 13.79 20.59
N PRO A 117 2.98 12.76 20.27
CA PRO A 117 2.86 12.05 19.01
C PRO A 117 1.41 11.61 18.77
N THR A 118 0.92 11.80 17.56
CA THR A 118 -0.47 11.48 17.20
C THR A 118 -0.48 10.57 15.97
N LEU A 119 -1.21 9.46 16.08
CA LEU A 119 -1.49 8.58 14.95
C LEU A 119 -2.83 8.97 14.32
N THR A 120 -2.80 9.32 13.05
CA THR A 120 -4.02 9.60 12.29
C THR A 120 -4.36 8.42 11.39
N ILE A 121 -5.59 7.95 11.48
CA ILE A 121 -6.10 6.82 10.71
C ILE A 121 -7.20 7.33 9.77
N PHE A 122 -7.04 7.02 8.48
CA PHE A 122 -8.04 7.33 7.47
C PHE A 122 -8.83 6.07 7.12
N ASN A 123 -10.14 6.11 7.33
CA ASN A 123 -11.04 5.12 6.76
C ASN A 123 -11.50 5.62 5.38
N THR A 124 -10.97 5.03 4.33
CA THR A 124 -11.28 5.39 2.94
C THR A 124 -12.53 4.70 2.39
N LEU A 125 -13.18 3.88 3.21
CA LEU A 125 -14.43 3.21 2.87
C LEU A 125 -15.64 4.02 3.37
N ASN A 126 -16.80 3.82 2.75
CA ASN A 126 -18.03 4.53 3.08
C ASN A 126 -18.83 3.90 4.22
N TRP A 127 -18.23 2.96 4.99
CA TRP A 127 -18.85 2.35 6.18
C TRP A 127 -17.88 2.30 7.36
N LYS A 128 -18.43 2.22 8.56
CA LYS A 128 -17.67 1.99 9.78
C LYS A 128 -17.11 0.58 9.79
N ARG A 129 -15.89 0.44 10.25
CA ARG A 129 -15.25 -0.87 10.44
C ARG A 129 -14.40 -0.87 11.69
N SER A 130 -14.22 -2.05 12.28
CA SER A 130 -13.21 -2.31 13.30
C SER A 130 -12.16 -3.23 12.70
N GLU A 131 -10.91 -2.88 12.84
CA GLU A 131 -9.81 -3.61 12.20
C GLU A 131 -8.58 -3.60 13.10
N MET A 132 -7.70 -4.55 12.86
CA MET A 132 -6.39 -4.59 13.47
C MET A 132 -5.40 -3.84 12.58
N LEU A 133 -4.80 -2.79 13.10
CA LEU A 133 -3.82 -1.99 12.36
C LEU A 133 -2.40 -2.31 12.80
N THR A 134 -1.51 -2.39 11.82
CA THR A 134 -0.07 -2.46 12.08
C THR A 134 0.57 -1.13 11.77
N VAL A 135 1.22 -0.54 12.76
CA VAL A 135 1.94 0.74 12.61
C VAL A 135 3.42 0.57 12.96
N TYR A 136 4.27 1.29 12.26
CA TYR A 136 5.67 1.42 12.61
C TYR A 136 5.87 2.70 13.41
N ILE A 137 6.57 2.61 14.54
CA ILE A 137 6.94 3.75 15.38
C ILE A 137 8.46 3.80 15.47
N ASP A 138 9.01 4.92 15.06
CA ASP A 138 10.43 5.21 15.18
C ASP A 138 10.80 5.52 16.63
N PHE A 139 11.99 5.10 17.06
CA PHE A 139 12.50 5.39 18.40
C PHE A 139 12.94 6.84 18.58
N GLU A 140 13.05 7.64 17.52
CA GLU A 140 13.17 9.08 17.61
C GLU A 140 11.85 9.73 18.06
N VAL A 141 10.70 9.12 17.71
CA VAL A 141 9.37 9.59 18.12
C VAL A 141 9.02 9.11 19.53
N ILE A 142 9.21 7.80 19.79
CA ILE A 142 9.00 7.20 21.11
C ILE A 142 10.25 6.38 21.45
N PRO A 143 11.12 6.87 22.35
CA PRO A 143 12.33 6.18 22.76
C PRO A 143 12.07 4.75 23.25
N ARG A 144 12.96 3.82 22.90
CA ARG A 144 12.82 2.39 23.17
C ARG A 144 12.50 2.02 24.61
N ASN A 145 13.04 2.79 25.55
CA ASN A 145 12.89 2.54 26.98
C ASN A 145 11.82 3.41 27.64
N GLN A 146 11.04 4.15 26.85
CA GLN A 146 9.98 4.98 27.34
C GLN A 146 8.67 4.18 27.39
N PHE A 147 8.03 4.20 28.56
CA PHE A 147 6.65 3.70 28.65
C PHE A 147 5.72 4.65 27.90
N PHE A 148 4.84 4.11 27.10
CA PHE A 148 3.80 4.85 26.38
C PHE A 148 2.49 4.09 26.38
N GLU A 149 1.42 4.81 26.24
CA GLU A 149 0.07 4.31 26.06
C GLU A 149 -0.54 4.99 24.84
N ILE A 150 -1.30 4.24 24.06
CA ILE A 150 -2.07 4.79 22.95
C ILE A 150 -3.52 4.91 23.40
N THR A 151 -4.07 6.10 23.27
CA THR A 151 -5.46 6.39 23.62
C THR A 151 -6.23 6.88 22.40
N ASP A 152 -7.54 6.63 22.38
CA ASP A 152 -8.43 7.26 21.40
C ASP A 152 -8.62 8.76 21.74
N PHE A 153 -9.41 9.45 20.90
CA PHE A 153 -9.70 10.88 21.10
C PHE A 153 -10.59 11.16 22.33
N GLN A 154 -11.20 10.16 22.93
CA GLN A 154 -12.00 10.24 24.17
C GLN A 154 -11.15 9.93 25.41
N GLY A 155 -9.89 9.50 25.22
CA GLY A 155 -8.97 9.13 26.29
C GLY A 155 -9.04 7.67 26.71
N HIS A 156 -9.78 6.81 25.99
CA HIS A 156 -9.80 5.38 26.29
C HIS A 156 -8.53 4.71 25.80
N SER A 157 -7.94 3.88 26.63
CA SER A 157 -6.76 3.11 26.31
C SER A 157 -7.04 2.08 25.22
N LEU A 158 -6.18 2.02 24.21
CA LEU A 158 -6.24 1.04 23.14
C LEU A 158 -5.27 -0.10 23.47
N LYS A 159 -5.70 -1.34 23.18
CA LYS A 159 -4.84 -2.51 23.34
C LYS A 159 -3.77 -2.49 22.25
N VAL A 160 -2.51 -2.54 22.65
CA VAL A 160 -1.35 -2.50 21.77
C VAL A 160 -0.48 -3.70 22.02
N GLN A 161 -0.03 -4.35 20.96
CA GLN A 161 0.90 -5.47 21.04
C GLN A 161 2.13 -5.20 20.15
N PRO A 162 3.35 -5.18 20.71
CA PRO A 162 4.56 -5.19 19.91
C PRO A 162 4.65 -6.48 19.07
N ILE A 163 4.83 -6.34 17.75
CA ILE A 163 4.94 -7.48 16.84
C ILE A 163 6.40 -7.76 16.51
N ARG A 164 7.17 -6.69 16.24
CA ARG A 164 8.54 -6.81 15.75
C ARG A 164 9.35 -5.59 16.11
N TYR A 165 10.51 -5.82 16.70
CA TYR A 165 11.51 -4.78 16.96
C TYR A 165 12.51 -4.70 15.79
N ARG A 166 12.92 -3.50 15.47
CA ARG A 166 14.00 -3.15 14.55
C ARG A 166 15.04 -2.33 15.27
N ARG A 167 16.15 -1.98 14.59
CA ARG A 167 17.19 -1.13 15.17
C ARG A 167 16.66 0.26 15.50
N GLU A 168 15.87 0.82 14.61
CA GLU A 168 15.42 2.23 14.62
C GLU A 168 13.97 2.40 15.12
N GLY A 169 13.23 1.31 15.31
CA GLY A 169 11.83 1.38 15.72
C GLY A 169 11.19 0.02 15.96
N CYS A 170 9.88 0.02 16.15
CA CYS A 170 9.11 -1.20 16.32
C CYS A 170 7.79 -1.17 15.56
N TYR A 171 7.31 -2.36 15.20
CA TYR A 171 5.96 -2.55 14.68
C TYR A 171 5.03 -2.88 15.83
N LEU A 172 3.94 -2.14 15.91
CA LEU A 172 2.87 -2.35 16.87
C LEU A 172 1.60 -2.79 16.14
N SER A 173 0.88 -3.74 16.71
CA SER A 173 -0.49 -4.05 16.33
C SER A 173 -1.43 -3.33 17.30
N LEU A 174 -2.36 -2.55 16.76
CA LEU A 174 -3.43 -1.91 17.49
C LEU A 174 -4.70 -2.74 17.25
N ILE A 175 -5.37 -3.12 18.31
CA ILE A 175 -6.52 -4.03 18.28
C ILE A 175 -7.79 -3.20 18.52
N HIS A 176 -8.77 -3.37 17.63
CA HIS A 176 -10.10 -2.74 17.69
C HIS A 176 -10.09 -1.19 17.62
N ILE A 177 -9.68 -0.67 16.46
CA ILE A 177 -9.91 0.74 16.12
C ILE A 177 -11.13 0.87 15.22
#